data_d0560a7cf9396cbc49912b44c45161ba
#
_entry.id   d0560a7cf9396cbc49912b44c45161ba
#
_cell.length_a   1.000
_cell.length_b   1.000
_cell.length_c   1.000
_cell.angle_alpha   90.00
_cell.angle_beta   90.00
_cell.angle_gamma   90.00
#
_symmetry.space_group_name_H-M   'P 1'
#
loop_
_entity.id
_entity.type
_entity.pdbx_description
1 polymer ?
#
loop_
_entity_poly.entity_id
_entity_poly.type
_entity_poly.pdbx_seq_one_letter_code
_entity_poly.pdbx_strand_id
1 'polypeptide(L)'
;MSKWKSVHDELPEDGQRLLGYIPGNRVFLPGKSGEFEMREVVILKFLKDFYPAGSEKCAKHGPHFWQGEGNSNHFFADVTHWMELPMVGTGE
;
A
#
# COMPACT_ATOMS: atom_id res chain seq x y z
N MET A 1 7.97 9.16 17.85
CA MET A 1 8.11 10.01 16.70
C MET A 1 7.63 9.33 15.46
N SER A 2 6.78 9.98 14.74
CA SER A 2 6.22 9.36 13.54
C SER A 2 7.23 9.34 12.40
N LYS A 3 7.31 8.22 11.72
CA LYS A 3 8.14 8.11 10.53
C LYS A 3 7.30 7.96 9.28
N TRP A 4 6.03 8.26 9.39
CA TRP A 4 5.12 8.20 8.26
C TRP A 4 5.43 9.33 7.28
N LYS A 5 5.48 8.98 6.01
CA LYS A 5 5.73 9.94 4.93
C LYS A 5 4.50 10.01 4.06
N SER A 6 4.16 11.24 3.66
CA SER A 6 3.04 11.40 2.72
C SER A 6 3.49 10.95 1.33
N VAL A 7 2.61 10.24 0.63
CA VAL A 7 2.93 9.82 -0.74
C VAL A 7 3.05 11.01 -1.68
N HIS A 8 2.55 12.18 -1.28
CA HIS A 8 2.68 13.38 -2.08
C HIS A 8 4.03 14.07 -1.89
N ASP A 9 4.72 13.74 -0.80
CA ASP A 9 6.02 14.35 -0.51
C ASP A 9 7.17 13.47 -0.95
N GLU A 10 7.00 12.17 -0.79
CA GLU A 10 8.09 11.25 -1.07
C GLU A 10 7.52 9.90 -1.44
N LEU A 11 8.10 9.24 -2.44
CA LEU A 11 7.68 7.92 -2.87
C LEU A 11 8.73 6.89 -2.48
N PRO A 12 8.30 5.63 -2.23
CA PRO A 12 9.26 4.55 -2.00
C PRO A 12 10.02 4.22 -3.28
N GLU A 13 11.00 3.37 -3.15
CA GLU A 13 11.71 2.86 -4.32
C GLU A 13 10.91 1.73 -4.95
N ASP A 14 11.09 1.56 -6.25
CA ASP A 14 10.41 0.50 -6.97
C ASP A 14 10.75 -0.86 -6.37
N GLY A 15 9.71 -1.61 -6.04
CA GLY A 15 9.87 -2.94 -5.46
C GLY A 15 10.10 -2.95 -3.96
N GLN A 16 10.09 -1.79 -3.32
CA GLN A 16 10.33 -1.71 -1.89
C GLN A 16 9.12 -2.19 -1.10
N ARG A 17 9.37 -3.03 -0.10
CA ARG A 17 8.32 -3.44 0.83
C ARG A 17 8.25 -2.42 1.96
N LEU A 18 7.03 -2.15 2.41
CA LEU A 18 6.82 -1.08 3.36
C LEU A 18 5.50 -1.26 4.09
N LEU A 19 5.23 -0.37 5.04
CA LEU A 19 3.91 -0.27 5.65
C LEU A 19 3.15 0.86 4.96
N GLY A 20 1.94 0.58 4.54
CA GLY A 20 1.08 1.59 3.93
C GLY A 20 -0.11 1.89 4.80
N TYR A 21 -0.53 3.15 4.81
CA TYR A 21 -1.72 3.57 5.54
C TYR A 21 -2.85 3.83 4.56
N ILE A 22 -3.93 3.08 4.75
CA ILE A 22 -5.09 3.15 3.86
C ILE A 22 -6.30 3.49 4.72
N PRO A 23 -6.71 4.75 4.77
CA PRO A 23 -7.84 5.15 5.61
C PRO A 23 -9.10 4.38 5.26
N GLY A 24 -9.77 3.85 6.26
CA GLY A 24 -11.03 3.16 6.07
C GLY A 24 -10.94 1.76 5.47
N ASN A 25 -9.74 1.22 5.35
CA ASN A 25 -9.58 -0.10 4.75
C ASN A 25 -10.20 -1.18 5.65
N ARG A 26 -11.01 -2.04 5.05
CA ARG A 26 -11.70 -3.11 5.74
C ARG A 26 -11.35 -4.45 5.11
N VAL A 27 -11.19 -5.45 5.97
CA VAL A 27 -10.98 -6.83 5.52
C VAL A 27 -12.11 -7.67 6.07
N PHE A 28 -12.88 -8.29 5.18
CA PHE A 28 -14.00 -9.12 5.62
C PHE A 28 -13.47 -10.45 6.13
N LEU A 29 -14.06 -10.90 7.22
CA LEU A 29 -13.59 -12.12 7.88
C LEU A 29 -14.16 -13.34 7.18
N PRO A 30 -13.32 -14.35 6.88
CA PRO A 30 -13.80 -15.56 6.21
C PRO A 30 -14.81 -16.30 7.08
N GLY A 31 -15.87 -16.78 6.44
CA GLY A 31 -16.88 -17.57 7.13
C GLY A 31 -17.79 -16.79 8.04
N LYS A 32 -17.66 -15.46 8.06
CA LYS A 32 -18.51 -14.63 8.89
C LYS A 32 -19.20 -13.60 8.02
N SER A 33 -20.46 -13.81 7.81
CA SER A 33 -21.25 -12.98 6.92
C SER A 33 -21.37 -11.56 7.47
N GLY A 34 -20.90 -10.58 6.71
CA GLY A 34 -21.06 -9.18 7.06
C GLY A 34 -20.11 -8.66 8.12
N GLU A 35 -19.23 -9.50 8.66
CA GLU A 35 -18.27 -9.02 9.64
C GLU A 35 -16.95 -8.65 8.98
N PHE A 36 -16.32 -7.61 9.50
CA PHE A 36 -15.07 -7.15 8.93
C PHE A 36 -14.17 -6.62 10.04
N GLU A 37 -12.90 -6.46 9.67
CA GLU A 37 -11.90 -5.91 10.57
C GLU A 37 -11.27 -4.71 9.90
N MET A 38 -11.05 -3.64 10.65
CA MET A 38 -10.37 -2.47 10.11
C MET A 38 -8.89 -2.74 10.07
N ARG A 39 -8.31 -2.66 8.87
CA ARG A 39 -6.87 -2.85 8.69
C ARG A 39 -6.32 -1.70 7.89
N GLU A 40 -6.14 -0.59 8.55
CA GLU A 40 -5.68 0.61 7.86
C GLU A 40 -4.17 0.62 7.64
N VAL A 41 -3.43 -0.18 8.41
CA VAL A 41 -1.98 -0.30 8.23
C VAL A 41 -1.69 -1.71 7.70
N VAL A 42 -1.12 -1.78 6.52
CA VAL A 42 -0.87 -3.06 5.87
C VAL A 42 0.52 -3.07 5.25
N ILE A 43 1.05 -4.27 5.05
CA ILE A 43 2.35 -4.42 4.37
C ILE A 43 2.11 -4.42 2.88
N LEU A 44 2.82 -3.54 2.19
CA LEU A 44 2.67 -3.37 0.75
C LEU A 44 4.03 -3.35 0.07
N LYS A 45 4.00 -3.63 -1.22
CA LYS A 45 5.18 -3.48 -2.07
C LYS A 45 4.86 -2.41 -3.11
N PHE A 46 5.73 -1.43 -3.24
CA PHE A 46 5.50 -0.34 -4.18
C PHE A 46 5.96 -0.74 -5.57
N LEU A 47 5.08 -0.58 -6.55
CA LEU A 47 5.40 -0.88 -7.94
C LEU A 47 5.33 0.43 -8.72
N LYS A 48 6.51 0.93 -9.05
CA LYS A 48 6.63 2.19 -9.76
C LYS A 48 6.36 1.96 -11.24
N ASP A 49 5.61 2.88 -11.84
CA ASP A 49 5.29 2.82 -13.27
C ASP A 49 4.65 1.48 -13.67
N PHE A 50 3.78 0.99 -12.79
CA PHE A 50 3.10 -0.29 -13.01
C PHE A 50 2.18 -0.23 -14.22
N TYR A 51 1.47 0.88 -14.40
CA TYR A 51 0.61 1.05 -15.57
C TYR A 51 1.35 1.85 -16.63
N PRO A 52 1.32 1.38 -17.89
CA PRO A 52 2.02 2.10 -18.95
C PRO A 52 1.50 3.51 -19.15
N ALA A 53 2.38 4.42 -19.48
CA ALA A 53 2.00 5.79 -19.79
C ALA A 53 1.04 5.78 -20.98
N GLY A 54 -0.03 6.55 -20.86
CA GLY A 54 -1.02 6.63 -21.91
C GLY A 54 -2.12 5.57 -21.85
N SER A 55 -1.99 4.61 -20.92
CA SER A 55 -3.05 3.61 -20.76
C SER A 55 -4.22 4.23 -19.99
N GLU A 56 -5.39 3.63 -20.17
CA GLU A 56 -6.60 4.06 -19.47
C GLU A 56 -6.42 3.97 -17.95
N LYS A 57 -5.79 2.90 -17.50
CA LYS A 57 -5.60 2.70 -16.06
C LYS A 57 -4.61 3.70 -15.50
N CYS A 58 -3.60 4.07 -16.24
CA CYS A 58 -2.67 5.10 -15.81
C CYS A 58 -3.37 6.45 -15.67
N ALA A 59 -4.23 6.78 -16.63
CA ALA A 59 -4.99 8.04 -16.57
C ALA A 59 -5.96 8.06 -15.41
N LYS A 60 -6.53 6.91 -15.07
CA LYS A 60 -7.57 6.83 -14.06
C LYS A 60 -7.00 6.68 -12.65
N HIS A 61 -5.94 5.89 -12.50
CA HIS A 61 -5.42 5.51 -11.18
C HIS A 61 -3.99 5.99 -10.93
N GLY A 62 -3.36 6.62 -11.90
CA GLY A 62 -1.96 7.00 -11.79
C GLY A 62 -1.05 5.86 -12.22
N PRO A 63 0.24 6.14 -12.37
CA PRO A 63 1.16 5.13 -12.91
C PRO A 63 1.60 4.06 -11.91
N HIS A 64 1.45 4.32 -10.63
CA HIS A 64 2.01 3.45 -9.60
C HIS A 64 0.93 2.56 -8.99
N PHE A 65 1.37 1.51 -8.31
CA PHE A 65 0.45 0.52 -7.76
C PHE A 65 1.04 -0.05 -6.47
N TRP A 66 0.17 -0.50 -5.58
CA TRP A 66 0.59 -1.12 -4.32
C TRP A 66 0.16 -2.57 -4.33
N GLN A 67 1.13 -3.47 -4.25
CA GLN A 67 0.84 -4.90 -4.19
C GLN A 67 0.86 -5.33 -2.73
N GLY A 68 -0.28 -5.84 -2.25
CA GLY A 68 -0.35 -6.31 -0.88
C GLY A 68 0.04 -7.76 -0.75
N GLU A 69 0.15 -8.19 0.48
CA GLU A 69 0.37 -9.61 0.76
C GLU A 69 -0.93 -10.34 0.46
N GLY A 70 -0.83 -11.47 -0.22
CA GLY A 70 -2.02 -12.19 -0.62
C GLY A 70 -2.77 -11.44 -1.71
N ASN A 71 -4.06 -11.22 -1.48
CA ASN A 71 -4.92 -10.60 -2.48
C ASN A 71 -5.29 -9.16 -2.17
N SER A 72 -4.47 -8.47 -1.39
CA SER A 72 -4.80 -7.12 -0.93
C SER A 72 -4.11 -6.04 -1.75
N ASN A 73 -4.40 -6.02 -3.03
CA ASN A 73 -3.80 -5.02 -3.90
C ASN A 73 -4.60 -3.71 -3.84
N HIS A 74 -3.91 -2.58 -4.00
CA HIS A 74 -4.54 -1.28 -3.90
C HIS A 74 -4.05 -0.34 -4.98
N PHE A 75 -4.93 0.55 -5.41
CA PHE A 75 -4.55 1.60 -6.35
C PHE A 75 -3.74 2.66 -5.62
N PHE A 76 -2.96 3.41 -6.38
CA PHE A 76 -2.07 4.39 -5.78
C PHE A 76 -2.80 5.37 -4.85
N ALA A 77 -3.98 5.82 -5.25
CA ALA A 77 -4.72 6.82 -4.47
C ALA A 77 -5.27 6.28 -3.16
N ASP A 78 -5.31 4.96 -2.99
CA ASP A 78 -5.84 4.38 -1.76
C ASP A 78 -4.90 4.57 -0.58
N VAL A 79 -3.62 4.71 -0.83
CA VAL A 79 -2.60 4.82 0.23
C VAL A 79 -2.22 6.29 0.37
N THR A 80 -2.35 6.83 1.57
CA THR A 80 -2.03 8.23 1.81
C THR A 80 -0.65 8.43 2.39
N HIS A 81 -0.19 7.48 3.18
CA HIS A 81 1.10 7.57 3.86
C HIS A 81 1.78 6.22 3.84
N TRP A 82 3.09 6.24 3.99
CA TRP A 82 3.87 5.00 4.06
C TRP A 82 5.06 5.19 4.98
N MET A 83 5.59 4.09 5.46
CA MET A 83 6.83 4.13 6.23
C MET A 83 7.61 2.84 6.00
N GLU A 84 8.90 2.91 6.25
CA GLU A 84 9.74 1.74 6.07
C GLU A 84 9.40 0.68 7.09
N LEU A 85 9.54 -0.59 6.69
CA LEU A 85 9.32 -1.69 7.62
C LEU A 85 10.36 -1.63 8.72
N PRO A 86 9.95 -1.86 9.98
CA PRO A 86 10.93 -1.91 11.06
C PRO A 86 11.93 -3.02 10.83
N MET A 87 13.19 -2.70 11.08
CA MET A 87 14.22 -3.73 11.04
C MET A 87 14.08 -4.56 12.29
N VAL A 88 13.82 -5.84 12.11
CA VAL A 88 13.79 -6.72 13.24
C VAL A 88 15.10 -7.39 13.30
N GLY A 89 15.73 -7.03 14.23
CA GLY A 89 16.91 -7.61 14.60
C GLY A 89 17.66 -8.51 13.89
N THR A 90 17.88 -8.61 13.02
CA THR A 90 18.50 -9.48 12.58
C THR A 90 19.54 -9.25 12.11
N GLY A 91 19.93 -9.56 12.39
CA GLY A 91 20.88 -9.38 12.03
C GLY A 91 21.29 -8.33 12.07
N GLU A 92 20.92 -8.09 12.37
CA GLU A 92 21.39 -7.24 12.39
C GLU A 92 21.89 -7.46 13.01
#